data_a96a56c1abea005bdfd91c67059a9cbf
#
_entry.id   a96a56c1abea005bdfd91c67059a9cbf
#
_cell.length_a   1.000
_cell.length_b   1.000
_cell.length_c   1.000
_cell.angle_alpha   90.00
_cell.angle_beta   90.00
_cell.angle_gamma   90.00
#
_symmetry.space_group_name_H-M   'P 1'
#
loop_
_entity.id
_entity.type
_entity.pdbx_description
1 polymer ?
#
loop_
_entity_poly.entity_id
_entity_poly.type
_entity_poly.pdbx_seq_one_letter_code
_entity_poly.pdbx_strand_id
1 'polypeptide(L)'
;MVRKDMIEMSRRELTRIHFIKQALEKKITQAKAGELTELSDRQIRRLIKRMRKEGETGICHCSRGRLSNRRIPKKIKDKVIKLCRGIYSGFGPTFASEKLLERDGIKISDETLRLWFKEAEITYQGRKGRKHRQWRERKEHIGELVQMDGSHHDWFEGRGPKCVLMSYIDDATGRVYARFYDYEGTYPAMDSFWRYIEKYGMPQSVYLDRHSTYKSTAKPTIEEELSGRDPQSQFERALSELTVKVRHAGSPQAKGRIERLFRTFQDRLVKDMRLEGIKTKEEANRFIDNGYLKKHNEKFCNDPAKEADLHRPNPGGGFGVRRALGSGLHITLFRIKYSLVFLKCAMCRPAPRTCAEHYSLI
;
A
#
# COMPACT_ATOMS: atom_id res chain seq x y z
N MET A 1 -25.51 -4.34 -40.24
CA MET A 1 -25.96 -5.57 -40.92
C MET A 1 -24.75 -6.18 -41.63
N VAL A 2 -24.23 -7.31 -41.15
CA VAL A 2 -23.20 -8.06 -41.87
C VAL A 2 -23.89 -8.76 -43.04
N ARG A 3 -23.43 -8.46 -44.27
CA ARG A 3 -23.95 -9.14 -45.46
C ARG A 3 -23.73 -10.64 -45.31
N LYS A 4 -24.80 -11.44 -45.49
CA LYS A 4 -24.79 -12.91 -45.34
C LYS A 4 -23.79 -13.61 -46.29
N ASP A 5 -23.29 -12.89 -47.27
CA ASP A 5 -22.46 -13.42 -48.37
C ASP A 5 -20.96 -13.15 -48.18
N MET A 6 -20.54 -12.50 -47.08
CA MET A 6 -19.13 -12.24 -46.78
C MET A 6 -18.58 -13.20 -45.76
N ILE A 7 -17.48 -13.84 -46.10
CA ILE A 7 -16.71 -14.68 -45.20
C ILE A 7 -15.43 -13.93 -44.79
N GLU A 8 -15.35 -13.55 -43.52
CA GLU A 8 -14.12 -12.98 -42.98
C GLU A 8 -13.07 -14.07 -42.80
N MET A 9 -11.91 -13.90 -43.40
CA MET A 9 -10.80 -14.85 -43.33
C MET A 9 -9.48 -14.18 -42.97
N SER A 10 -8.68 -14.86 -42.17
CA SER A 10 -7.31 -14.44 -41.92
C SER A 10 -6.41 -14.65 -43.15
N ARG A 11 -5.30 -13.91 -43.23
CA ARG A 11 -4.30 -14.12 -44.32
C ARG A 11 -3.85 -15.58 -44.41
N ARG A 12 -3.65 -16.27 -43.29
CA ARG A 12 -3.28 -17.70 -43.27
C ARG A 12 -4.39 -18.59 -43.83
N GLU A 13 -5.62 -18.27 -43.63
CA GLU A 13 -6.75 -19.05 -44.18
C GLU A 13 -6.88 -18.83 -45.69
N LEU A 14 -6.68 -17.61 -46.16
CA LEU A 14 -6.64 -17.30 -47.58
C LEU A 14 -5.52 -18.05 -48.30
N THR A 15 -4.31 -18.06 -47.72
CA THR A 15 -3.18 -18.85 -48.23
C THR A 15 -3.52 -20.33 -48.29
N ARG A 16 -4.16 -20.87 -47.27
CA ARG A 16 -4.61 -22.27 -47.23
C ARG A 16 -5.64 -22.57 -48.30
N ILE A 17 -6.62 -21.72 -48.53
CA ILE A 17 -7.60 -21.88 -49.61
C ILE A 17 -6.90 -21.97 -50.95
N HIS A 18 -5.97 -21.09 -51.21
CA HIS A 18 -5.22 -21.07 -52.51
C HIS A 18 -4.53 -22.40 -52.78
N PHE A 19 -3.72 -22.91 -51.85
CA PHE A 19 -2.99 -24.16 -52.05
C PHE A 19 -3.88 -25.40 -51.97
N ILE A 20 -4.94 -25.37 -51.18
CA ILE A 20 -5.91 -26.49 -51.15
C ILE A 20 -6.72 -26.57 -52.44
N LYS A 21 -7.10 -25.44 -53.06
CA LYS A 21 -7.71 -25.40 -54.39
C LYS A 21 -6.78 -26.02 -55.44
N GLN A 22 -5.51 -25.64 -55.47
CA GLN A 22 -4.50 -26.22 -56.39
C GLN A 22 -4.32 -27.74 -56.16
N ALA A 23 -4.36 -28.21 -54.92
CA ALA A 23 -4.30 -29.65 -54.62
C ALA A 23 -5.57 -30.38 -55.04
N LEU A 24 -6.74 -29.77 -54.98
CA LEU A 24 -7.99 -30.32 -55.47
C LEU A 24 -8.04 -30.43 -56.98
N GLU A 25 -7.46 -29.42 -57.68
CA GLU A 25 -7.31 -29.40 -59.13
C GLU A 25 -6.16 -30.28 -59.64
N LYS A 26 -5.48 -31.01 -58.72
CA LYS A 26 -4.31 -31.88 -59.01
C LYS A 26 -3.09 -31.11 -59.60
N LYS A 27 -3.03 -29.79 -59.46
CA LYS A 27 -1.90 -28.97 -59.88
C LYS A 27 -0.68 -29.14 -58.97
N ILE A 28 -0.89 -29.44 -57.69
CA ILE A 28 0.17 -29.75 -56.74
C ILE A 28 -0.21 -31.00 -55.93
N THR A 29 0.79 -31.69 -55.38
CA THR A 29 0.57 -32.83 -54.49
C THR A 29 0.10 -32.36 -53.08
N GLN A 30 -0.57 -33.27 -52.35
CA GLN A 30 -1.00 -32.97 -50.95
C GLN A 30 0.23 -32.70 -50.05
N ALA A 31 1.31 -33.45 -50.25
CA ALA A 31 2.58 -33.21 -49.54
C ALA A 31 3.11 -31.81 -49.79
N LYS A 32 3.13 -31.37 -51.07
CA LYS A 32 3.58 -30.01 -51.44
C LYS A 32 2.69 -28.92 -50.88
N ALA A 33 1.35 -29.16 -50.85
CA ALA A 33 0.44 -28.23 -50.19
C ALA A 33 0.66 -28.17 -48.68
N GLY A 34 1.04 -29.26 -48.02
CA GLY A 34 1.44 -29.34 -46.63
C GLY A 34 2.66 -28.49 -46.33
N GLU A 35 3.69 -28.67 -47.14
CA GLU A 35 4.95 -27.89 -47.08
C GLU A 35 4.68 -26.38 -47.19
N LEU A 36 3.93 -25.95 -48.24
CA LEU A 36 3.62 -24.54 -48.50
C LEU A 36 2.70 -23.88 -47.45
N THR A 37 1.90 -24.66 -46.74
CA THR A 37 0.99 -24.15 -45.70
C THR A 37 1.45 -24.41 -44.26
N GLU A 38 2.63 -25.05 -44.11
CA GLU A 38 3.17 -25.48 -42.81
C GLU A 38 2.21 -26.42 -42.06
N LEU A 39 1.49 -27.29 -42.78
CA LEU A 39 0.54 -28.23 -42.21
C LEU A 39 0.93 -29.67 -42.53
N SER A 40 0.62 -30.59 -41.64
CA SER A 40 0.82 -32.01 -41.89
C SER A 40 -0.12 -32.52 -42.98
N ASP A 41 0.30 -33.58 -43.70
CA ASP A 41 -0.52 -34.26 -44.74
C ASP A 41 -1.90 -34.69 -44.22
N ARG A 42 -1.97 -35.11 -42.98
CA ARG A 42 -3.21 -35.45 -42.34
C ARG A 42 -4.14 -34.24 -42.20
N GLN A 43 -3.59 -33.07 -41.91
CA GLN A 43 -4.37 -31.81 -41.84
C GLN A 43 -4.83 -31.39 -43.23
N ILE A 44 -3.97 -31.47 -44.24
CA ILE A 44 -4.33 -31.17 -45.62
C ILE A 44 -5.47 -32.09 -46.12
N ARG A 45 -5.37 -33.39 -45.89
CA ARG A 45 -6.46 -34.32 -46.24
C ARG A 45 -7.79 -33.96 -45.54
N ARG A 46 -7.74 -33.56 -44.28
CA ARG A 46 -8.95 -33.12 -43.56
C ARG A 46 -9.52 -31.84 -44.15
N LEU A 47 -8.69 -30.89 -44.49
CA LEU A 47 -9.12 -29.62 -45.07
C LEU A 47 -9.67 -29.79 -46.47
N ILE A 48 -9.08 -30.67 -47.30
CA ILE A 48 -9.62 -31.06 -48.62
C ILE A 48 -11.00 -31.69 -48.49
N LYS A 49 -11.17 -32.65 -47.54
CA LYS A 49 -12.48 -33.26 -47.26
C LYS A 49 -13.53 -32.25 -46.83
N ARG A 50 -13.15 -31.29 -45.99
CA ARG A 50 -14.04 -30.23 -45.54
C ARG A 50 -14.39 -29.25 -46.64
N MET A 51 -13.39 -28.87 -47.48
CA MET A 51 -13.61 -27.97 -48.58
C MET A 51 -14.54 -28.57 -49.65
N ARG A 52 -14.47 -29.91 -49.89
CA ARG A 52 -15.41 -30.62 -50.76
C ARG A 52 -16.86 -30.60 -50.21
N LYS A 53 -17.03 -30.63 -48.88
CA LYS A 53 -18.31 -30.70 -48.22
C LYS A 53 -18.96 -29.34 -47.97
N GLU A 54 -18.17 -28.38 -47.55
CA GLU A 54 -18.61 -27.09 -47.01
C GLU A 54 -18.13 -25.90 -47.86
N GLY A 55 -17.44 -26.15 -48.98
CA GLY A 55 -16.84 -25.07 -49.75
C GLY A 55 -15.71 -24.35 -49.01
N GLU A 56 -15.51 -23.11 -49.36
CA GLU A 56 -14.43 -22.28 -48.77
C GLU A 56 -14.60 -22.05 -47.25
N THR A 57 -15.83 -22.05 -46.74
CA THR A 57 -16.11 -21.96 -45.33
C THR A 57 -15.49 -23.09 -44.51
N GLY A 58 -15.31 -24.28 -45.13
CA GLY A 58 -14.64 -25.43 -44.54
C GLY A 58 -13.19 -25.21 -44.15
N ILE A 59 -12.52 -24.16 -44.63
CA ILE A 59 -11.14 -23.82 -44.28
C ILE A 59 -11.09 -23.00 -42.99
N CYS A 60 -12.16 -22.29 -42.69
CA CYS A 60 -12.24 -21.52 -41.43
C CYS A 60 -12.14 -22.43 -40.21
N HIS A 61 -11.48 -21.91 -39.14
CA HIS A 61 -11.33 -22.68 -37.92
C HIS A 61 -12.68 -22.97 -37.27
N CYS A 62 -12.97 -24.22 -36.94
CA CYS A 62 -14.27 -24.64 -36.38
C CYS A 62 -14.68 -23.96 -35.07
N SER A 63 -13.72 -23.39 -34.34
CA SER A 63 -13.99 -22.63 -33.11
C SER A 63 -14.20 -21.15 -33.34
N ARG A 64 -14.18 -20.67 -34.60
CA ARG A 64 -14.46 -19.27 -34.89
C ARG A 64 -15.89 -18.95 -34.49
N GLY A 65 -16.06 -17.87 -33.72
CA GLY A 65 -17.35 -17.46 -33.19
C GLY A 65 -17.89 -18.29 -32.03
N ARG A 66 -17.23 -19.40 -31.65
CA ARG A 66 -17.61 -20.15 -30.46
C ARG A 66 -17.07 -19.46 -29.21
N LEU A 67 -17.95 -19.36 -28.21
CA LEU A 67 -17.54 -18.87 -26.89
C LEU A 67 -16.57 -19.86 -26.24
N SER A 68 -15.51 -19.37 -25.61
CA SER A 68 -14.58 -20.21 -24.88
C SER A 68 -15.28 -20.98 -23.75
N ASN A 69 -14.96 -22.27 -23.58
CA ASN A 69 -15.42 -23.08 -22.46
C ASN A 69 -14.97 -22.53 -21.09
N ARG A 70 -13.92 -21.70 -21.07
CA ARG A 70 -13.41 -21.03 -19.88
C ARG A 70 -14.06 -19.66 -19.64
N ARG A 71 -15.08 -19.30 -20.41
CA ARG A 71 -15.74 -18.01 -20.26
C ARG A 71 -16.51 -17.96 -18.94
N ILE A 72 -16.29 -16.91 -18.20
CA ILE A 72 -17.05 -16.63 -16.98
C ILE A 72 -18.50 -16.30 -17.38
N PRO A 73 -19.51 -16.89 -16.72
CA PRO A 73 -20.92 -16.65 -17.02
C PRO A 73 -21.28 -15.16 -16.96
N LYS A 74 -22.12 -14.71 -17.90
CA LYS A 74 -22.54 -13.29 -17.98
C LYS A 74 -23.15 -12.82 -16.66
N LYS A 75 -23.94 -13.64 -15.98
CA LYS A 75 -24.53 -13.32 -14.65
C LYS A 75 -23.49 -12.92 -13.62
N ILE A 76 -22.34 -13.63 -13.59
CA ILE A 76 -21.23 -13.33 -12.66
C ILE A 76 -20.57 -12.01 -13.07
N LYS A 77 -20.33 -11.81 -14.37
CA LYS A 77 -19.76 -10.53 -14.88
C LYS A 77 -20.63 -9.36 -14.49
N ASP A 78 -21.94 -9.43 -14.75
CA ASP A 78 -22.90 -8.35 -14.46
C ASP A 78 -22.97 -8.06 -12.95
N LYS A 79 -22.98 -9.11 -12.10
CA LYS A 79 -22.90 -8.97 -10.63
C LYS A 79 -21.63 -8.24 -10.21
N VAL A 80 -20.48 -8.65 -10.73
CA VAL A 80 -19.17 -8.02 -10.38
C VAL A 80 -19.10 -6.58 -10.81
N ILE A 81 -19.54 -6.26 -12.04
CA ILE A 81 -19.59 -4.88 -12.52
C ILE A 81 -20.49 -4.02 -11.63
N LYS A 82 -21.65 -4.54 -11.20
CA LYS A 82 -22.54 -3.82 -10.27
C LYS A 82 -21.86 -3.56 -8.93
N LEU A 83 -21.16 -4.53 -8.36
CA LEU A 83 -20.38 -4.37 -7.11
C LEU A 83 -19.26 -3.34 -7.27
N CYS A 84 -18.53 -3.38 -8.40
CA CYS A 84 -17.43 -2.45 -8.67
C CYS A 84 -17.90 -1.01 -8.96
N ARG A 85 -19.09 -0.81 -9.47
CA ARG A 85 -19.69 0.53 -9.59
C ARG A 85 -20.26 1.07 -8.29
N GLY A 86 -20.66 0.19 -7.37
CA GLY A 86 -21.23 0.53 -6.07
C GLY A 86 -20.19 0.48 -4.95
N ILE A 87 -20.18 -0.63 -4.21
CA ILE A 87 -19.39 -0.83 -2.98
C ILE A 87 -17.89 -0.66 -3.21
N TYR A 88 -17.38 -1.17 -4.35
CA TYR A 88 -15.96 -1.12 -4.71
C TYR A 88 -15.65 0.02 -5.68
N SER A 89 -16.41 1.11 -5.65
CA SER A 89 -16.15 2.28 -6.49
C SER A 89 -14.75 2.86 -6.25
N GLY A 90 -14.00 3.12 -7.34
CA GLY A 90 -12.64 3.64 -7.29
C GLY A 90 -11.56 2.61 -6.94
N PHE A 91 -11.91 1.31 -6.75
CA PHE A 91 -10.92 0.26 -6.53
C PHE A 91 -10.20 -0.07 -7.83
N GLY A 92 -8.87 -0.18 -7.78
CA GLY A 92 -8.11 -0.74 -8.90
C GLY A 92 -8.36 -2.25 -9.07
N PRO A 93 -8.13 -2.81 -10.28
CA PRO A 93 -8.46 -4.22 -10.58
C PRO A 93 -7.87 -5.23 -9.60
N THR A 94 -6.61 -5.06 -9.21
CA THR A 94 -5.93 -5.96 -8.25
C THR A 94 -6.60 -5.93 -6.89
N PHE A 95 -6.89 -4.73 -6.36
CA PHE A 95 -7.52 -4.61 -5.05
C PHE A 95 -8.99 -5.06 -5.07
N ALA A 96 -9.70 -4.77 -6.16
CA ALA A 96 -11.06 -5.27 -6.35
C ALA A 96 -11.12 -6.80 -6.42
N SER A 97 -10.17 -7.45 -7.12
CA SER A 97 -10.05 -8.91 -7.17
C SER A 97 -9.89 -9.53 -5.79
N GLU A 98 -9.04 -8.94 -4.95
CA GLU A 98 -8.82 -9.37 -3.57
C GLU A 98 -10.11 -9.28 -2.75
N LYS A 99 -10.81 -8.14 -2.81
CA LYS A 99 -12.03 -7.91 -2.02
C LYS A 99 -13.23 -8.74 -2.50
N LEU A 100 -13.36 -8.94 -3.80
CA LEU A 100 -14.36 -9.86 -4.35
C LEU A 100 -14.15 -11.28 -3.86
N LEU A 101 -12.89 -11.72 -3.71
CA LEU A 101 -12.60 -13.03 -3.13
C LEU A 101 -12.86 -13.06 -1.62
N GLU A 102 -12.38 -12.07 -0.88
CA GLU A 102 -12.48 -12.01 0.60
C GLU A 102 -13.92 -11.86 1.08
N ARG A 103 -14.72 -10.99 0.47
CA ARG A 103 -16.05 -10.63 0.96
C ARG A 103 -17.20 -11.30 0.23
N ASP A 104 -17.05 -11.53 -1.09
CA ASP A 104 -18.14 -12.07 -1.93
C ASP A 104 -17.89 -13.53 -2.36
N GLY A 105 -16.72 -14.11 -2.06
CA GLY A 105 -16.34 -15.45 -2.49
C GLY A 105 -16.17 -15.61 -4.01
N ILE A 106 -16.03 -14.48 -4.74
CA ILE A 106 -15.94 -14.47 -6.20
C ILE A 106 -14.47 -14.41 -6.63
N LYS A 107 -13.93 -15.50 -7.15
CA LYS A 107 -12.55 -15.60 -7.64
C LYS A 107 -12.46 -15.15 -9.10
N ILE A 108 -11.85 -13.99 -9.34
CA ILE A 108 -11.60 -13.44 -10.68
C ILE A 108 -10.18 -12.86 -10.70
N SER A 109 -9.45 -13.04 -11.81
CA SER A 109 -8.13 -12.44 -11.95
C SER A 109 -8.23 -10.93 -12.14
N ASP A 110 -7.23 -10.21 -11.66
CA ASP A 110 -7.11 -8.77 -11.81
C ASP A 110 -7.04 -8.34 -13.30
N GLU A 111 -6.42 -9.14 -14.17
CA GLU A 111 -6.38 -8.87 -15.61
C GLU A 111 -7.77 -9.00 -16.24
N THR A 112 -8.58 -10.00 -15.84
CA THR A 112 -9.96 -10.09 -16.30
C THR A 112 -10.78 -8.87 -15.85
N LEU A 113 -10.62 -8.44 -14.60
CA LEU A 113 -11.26 -7.23 -14.10
C LEU A 113 -10.80 -5.98 -14.84
N ARG A 114 -9.50 -5.86 -15.17
CA ARG A 114 -8.96 -4.76 -15.95
C ARG A 114 -9.63 -4.64 -17.32
N LEU A 115 -9.83 -5.77 -18.00
CA LEU A 115 -10.54 -5.81 -19.29
C LEU A 115 -12.03 -5.44 -19.13
N TRP A 116 -12.69 -5.97 -18.11
CA TRP A 116 -14.08 -5.64 -17.85
C TRP A 116 -14.29 -4.18 -17.45
N PHE A 117 -13.38 -3.60 -16.67
CA PHE A 117 -13.40 -2.17 -16.31
C PHE A 117 -13.27 -1.30 -17.55
N LYS A 118 -12.37 -1.68 -18.48
CA LYS A 118 -12.23 -0.98 -19.76
C LYS A 118 -13.51 -1.06 -20.60
N GLU A 119 -14.11 -2.24 -20.70
CA GLU A 119 -15.36 -2.48 -21.45
C GLU A 119 -16.57 -1.76 -20.83
N ALA A 120 -16.62 -1.72 -19.48
CA ALA A 120 -17.70 -1.09 -18.74
C ALA A 120 -17.46 0.39 -18.41
N GLU A 121 -16.35 0.98 -18.91
CA GLU A 121 -15.92 2.38 -18.69
C GLU A 121 -15.81 2.73 -17.19
N ILE A 122 -15.39 1.77 -16.35
CA ILE A 122 -15.16 2.00 -14.94
C ILE A 122 -13.79 2.65 -14.77
N THR A 123 -13.79 3.87 -14.24
CA THR A 123 -12.57 4.62 -13.96
C THR A 123 -12.01 4.29 -12.59
N TYR A 124 -10.68 4.20 -12.49
CA TYR A 124 -9.96 4.03 -11.24
C TYR A 124 -8.63 4.77 -11.32
N GLN A 125 -8.04 5.07 -10.16
CA GLN A 125 -6.76 5.75 -10.11
C GLN A 125 -5.63 4.82 -10.56
N GLY A 126 -5.20 4.98 -11.81
CA GLY A 126 -4.09 4.23 -12.39
C GLY A 126 -2.73 4.68 -11.86
N ARG A 127 -1.76 3.78 -11.86
CA ARG A 127 -0.37 4.13 -11.54
C ARG A 127 0.24 4.89 -12.73
N LYS A 128 0.71 6.11 -12.49
CA LYS A 128 1.52 6.83 -13.48
C LYS A 128 2.90 6.16 -13.58
N GLY A 129 3.35 5.88 -14.80
CA GLY A 129 4.72 5.42 -15.06
C GLY A 129 5.73 6.44 -14.50
N ARG A 130 6.74 5.95 -13.81
CA ARG A 130 7.81 6.82 -13.28
C ARG A 130 9.12 6.46 -13.94
N LYS A 131 9.98 7.47 -14.11
CA LYS A 131 11.37 7.24 -14.52
C LYS A 131 12.04 6.26 -13.55
N HIS A 132 12.84 5.36 -14.09
CA HIS A 132 13.63 4.43 -13.30
C HIS A 132 14.56 5.25 -12.35
N ARG A 133 14.53 4.93 -11.07
CA ARG A 133 15.39 5.56 -10.06
C ARG A 133 16.27 4.48 -9.45
N GLN A 134 17.50 4.85 -9.13
CA GLN A 134 18.42 3.95 -8.45
C GLN A 134 17.87 3.64 -7.04
N TRP A 135 17.86 2.37 -6.68
CA TRP A 135 17.32 1.92 -5.40
C TRP A 135 18.44 1.92 -4.36
N ARG A 136 18.14 2.47 -3.19
CA ARG A 136 19.00 2.27 -2.03
C ARG A 136 18.81 0.84 -1.52
N GLU A 137 19.90 0.13 -1.29
CA GLU A 137 19.89 -1.21 -0.69
C GLU A 137 19.16 -1.20 0.65
N ARG A 138 18.57 -2.34 1.01
CA ARG A 138 17.94 -2.54 2.31
C ARG A 138 19.02 -2.73 3.37
N LYS A 139 18.66 -2.44 4.62
CA LYS A 139 19.46 -2.87 5.77
C LYS A 139 19.39 -4.38 5.88
N GLU A 140 20.44 -4.97 6.47
CA GLU A 140 20.53 -6.43 6.57
C GLU A 140 19.64 -7.00 7.67
N HIS A 141 19.54 -6.27 8.80
CA HIS A 141 18.86 -6.75 9.99
C HIS A 141 17.60 -5.94 10.29
N ILE A 142 16.60 -6.64 10.84
CA ILE A 142 15.42 -6.00 11.40
C ILE A 142 15.82 -5.14 12.62
N GLY A 143 15.18 -3.96 12.76
CA GLY A 143 15.49 -3.03 13.86
C GLY A 143 16.78 -2.20 13.68
N GLU A 144 17.56 -2.43 12.63
CA GLU A 144 18.76 -1.63 12.35
C GLU A 144 18.43 -0.19 11.98
N LEU A 145 17.42 0.00 11.14
CA LEU A 145 16.95 1.32 10.71
C LEU A 145 15.43 1.32 10.50
N VAL A 146 14.75 2.21 11.18
CA VAL A 146 13.32 2.43 11.02
C VAL A 146 13.08 3.81 10.44
N GLN A 147 12.35 3.90 9.32
CA GLN A 147 11.92 5.18 8.77
C GLN A 147 10.60 5.58 9.43
N MET A 148 10.53 6.81 9.93
CA MET A 148 9.34 7.41 10.54
C MET A 148 8.91 8.62 9.75
N ASP A 149 7.59 8.79 9.59
CA ASP A 149 7.00 9.96 8.92
C ASP A 149 5.53 10.12 9.25
N GLY A 150 5.01 11.36 9.13
CA GLY A 150 3.59 11.68 9.18
C GLY A 150 3.00 11.83 7.79
N SER A 151 1.76 11.38 7.60
CA SER A 151 1.04 11.57 6.34
C SER A 151 -0.26 12.31 6.56
N HIS A 152 -0.31 13.52 6.03
CA HIS A 152 -1.52 14.32 5.91
C HIS A 152 -2.29 13.88 4.66
N HIS A 153 -3.50 13.39 4.86
CA HIS A 153 -4.39 12.97 3.78
C HIS A 153 -5.85 13.04 4.25
N ASP A 154 -6.78 13.08 3.31
CA ASP A 154 -8.19 12.85 3.63
C ASP A 154 -8.46 11.35 3.82
N TRP A 155 -8.08 10.85 5.00
CA TRP A 155 -8.15 9.44 5.33
C TRP A 155 -9.57 8.88 5.38
N PHE A 156 -10.55 9.75 5.54
CA PHE A 156 -11.97 9.39 5.65
C PHE A 156 -12.79 9.81 4.43
N GLU A 157 -12.17 10.33 3.36
CA GLU A 157 -12.87 10.76 2.14
C GLU A 157 -14.05 11.71 2.45
N GLY A 158 -13.83 12.72 3.28
CA GLY A 158 -14.84 13.68 3.74
C GLY A 158 -15.87 13.15 4.75
N ARG A 159 -15.79 11.86 5.16
CA ARG A 159 -16.73 11.25 6.10
C ARG A 159 -16.41 11.54 7.57
N GLY A 160 -15.24 12.07 7.87
CA GLY A 160 -14.73 12.35 9.21
C GLY A 160 -13.72 13.49 9.24
N PRO A 161 -13.23 13.86 10.45
CA PRO A 161 -12.28 14.95 10.61
C PRO A 161 -10.93 14.61 9.94
N LYS A 162 -10.22 15.65 9.49
CA LYS A 162 -8.85 15.49 9.01
C LYS A 162 -7.95 14.99 10.13
N CYS A 163 -7.08 14.05 9.82
CA CYS A 163 -6.13 13.48 10.75
C CYS A 163 -4.81 13.13 10.04
N VAL A 164 -3.80 12.80 10.84
CA VAL A 164 -2.47 12.45 10.35
C VAL A 164 -2.18 11.00 10.73
N LEU A 165 -1.64 10.25 9.79
CA LEU A 165 -1.17 8.89 10.02
C LEU A 165 0.34 8.92 10.29
N MET A 166 0.73 8.74 11.56
CA MET A 166 2.12 8.50 11.93
C MET A 166 2.48 7.06 11.57
N SER A 167 3.52 6.86 10.79
CA SER A 167 3.91 5.54 10.30
C SER A 167 5.39 5.26 10.48
N TYR A 168 5.69 4.02 10.72
CA TYR A 168 7.02 3.46 10.89
C TYR A 168 7.19 2.31 9.92
N ILE A 169 8.30 2.26 9.21
CA ILE A 169 8.64 1.14 8.33
C ILE A 169 10.08 0.70 8.60
N ASP A 170 10.23 -0.56 8.94
CA ASP A 170 11.55 -1.18 9.06
C ASP A 170 12.21 -1.27 7.69
N ASP A 171 13.46 -0.85 7.61
CA ASP A 171 14.17 -0.75 6.33
C ASP A 171 14.56 -2.11 5.75
N ALA A 172 14.85 -3.09 6.59
CA ALA A 172 15.22 -4.43 6.19
C ALA A 172 14.01 -5.21 5.65
N THR A 173 12.97 -5.31 6.44
CA THR A 173 11.82 -6.17 6.17
C THR A 173 10.66 -5.47 5.50
N GLY A 174 10.54 -4.16 5.68
CA GLY A 174 9.35 -3.42 5.31
C GLY A 174 8.19 -3.61 6.30
N ARG A 175 8.43 -4.19 7.50
CA ARG A 175 7.43 -4.29 8.57
C ARG A 175 6.95 -2.90 8.95
N VAL A 176 5.65 -2.75 9.08
CA VAL A 176 4.98 -1.48 9.31
C VAL A 176 4.32 -1.44 10.68
N TYR A 177 4.41 -0.28 11.32
CA TYR A 177 3.57 0.18 12.40
C TYR A 177 2.95 1.51 12.02
N ALA A 178 1.69 1.76 12.36
CA ALA A 178 1.03 3.02 12.05
C ALA A 178 -0.06 3.33 13.08
N ARG A 179 -0.33 4.63 13.30
CA ARG A 179 -1.38 5.12 14.19
C ARG A 179 -1.85 6.52 13.79
N PHE A 180 -3.15 6.76 13.91
CA PHE A 180 -3.77 8.05 13.62
C PHE A 180 -3.73 9.01 14.80
N TYR A 181 -3.47 10.30 14.49
CA TYR A 181 -3.49 11.43 15.42
C TYR A 181 -4.18 12.62 14.77
N ASP A 182 -4.60 13.61 15.60
CA ASP A 182 -5.27 14.81 15.10
C ASP A 182 -4.32 15.72 14.31
N TYR A 183 -3.04 15.73 14.66
CA TYR A 183 -2.01 16.57 14.06
C TYR A 183 -0.65 15.89 14.08
N GLU A 184 0.30 16.43 13.31
CA GLU A 184 1.70 16.07 13.39
C GLU A 184 2.43 17.03 14.32
N GLY A 185 3.17 16.50 15.29
CA GLY A 185 3.90 17.31 16.27
C GLY A 185 4.64 16.44 17.29
N THR A 186 5.23 17.09 18.28
CA THR A 186 6.10 16.43 19.26
C THR A 186 5.35 15.33 20.04
N TYR A 187 4.14 15.62 20.49
CA TYR A 187 3.34 14.62 21.25
C TYR A 187 2.97 13.39 20.41
N PRO A 188 2.38 13.54 19.21
CA PRO A 188 2.13 12.39 18.32
C PRO A 188 3.39 11.59 18.00
N ALA A 189 4.52 12.26 17.78
CA ALA A 189 5.80 11.61 17.53
C ALA A 189 6.26 10.76 18.73
N MET A 190 6.21 11.33 19.95
CA MET A 190 6.60 10.63 21.16
C MET A 190 5.66 9.49 21.55
N ASP A 191 4.33 9.70 21.52
CA ASP A 191 3.34 8.64 21.85
C ASP A 191 3.39 7.49 20.83
N SER A 192 3.47 7.80 19.55
CA SER A 192 3.55 6.76 18.51
C SER A 192 4.85 5.97 18.57
N PHE A 193 5.99 6.65 18.87
CA PHE A 193 7.28 5.99 19.02
C PHE A 193 7.34 5.11 20.28
N TRP A 194 6.78 5.57 21.37
CA TRP A 194 6.66 4.76 22.58
C TRP A 194 5.86 3.48 22.33
N ARG A 195 4.70 3.58 21.67
CA ARG A 195 3.88 2.42 21.31
C ARG A 195 4.59 1.48 20.33
N TYR A 196 5.40 2.03 19.43
CA TYR A 196 6.27 1.23 18.57
C TYR A 196 7.26 0.41 19.42
N ILE A 197 7.93 1.06 20.40
CA ILE A 197 8.88 0.40 21.29
C ILE A 197 8.19 -0.65 22.17
N GLU A 198 7.01 -0.40 22.68
CA GLU A 198 6.24 -1.39 23.45
C GLU A 198 5.97 -2.65 22.63
N LYS A 199 5.77 -2.51 21.33
CA LYS A 199 5.39 -3.61 20.46
C LYS A 199 6.58 -4.38 19.89
N TYR A 200 7.66 -3.69 19.54
CA TYR A 200 8.78 -4.26 18.79
C TYR A 200 10.14 -4.14 19.49
N GLY A 201 10.26 -3.29 20.47
CA GLY A 201 11.53 -2.90 21.07
C GLY A 201 12.13 -1.64 20.47
N MET A 202 13.27 -1.20 21.00
CA MET A 202 13.97 0.00 20.58
C MET A 202 14.85 -0.27 19.35
N PRO A 203 14.63 0.40 18.21
CA PRO A 203 15.48 0.24 17.04
C PRO A 203 16.87 0.85 17.29
N GLN A 204 17.88 0.44 16.55
CA GLN A 204 19.23 1.02 16.64
C GLN A 204 19.26 2.45 16.10
N SER A 205 18.53 2.71 15.03
CA SER A 205 18.48 4.04 14.43
C SER A 205 17.10 4.36 13.82
N VAL A 206 16.75 5.66 13.83
CA VAL A 206 15.54 6.18 13.21
C VAL A 206 15.91 7.16 12.11
N TYR A 207 15.22 7.09 10.99
CA TYR A 207 15.39 7.96 9.84
C TYR A 207 14.24 8.95 9.78
N LEU A 208 14.53 10.22 10.00
CA LEU A 208 13.58 11.33 10.10
C LEU A 208 13.74 12.30 8.93
N ASP A 209 12.71 13.09 8.66
CA ASP A 209 12.85 14.26 7.82
C ASP A 209 13.43 15.44 8.61
N ARG A 210 13.50 16.61 7.95
CA ARG A 210 13.97 17.85 8.58
C ARG A 210 12.82 18.75 9.05
N HIS A 211 11.65 18.18 9.30
CA HIS A 211 10.53 18.92 9.86
C HIS A 211 10.90 19.46 11.27
N SER A 212 10.35 20.60 11.65
CA SER A 212 10.68 21.27 12.92
C SER A 212 10.43 20.41 14.17
N THR A 213 9.53 19.46 14.10
CA THR A 213 9.30 18.47 15.15
C THR A 213 10.50 17.56 15.37
N TYR A 214 11.22 17.22 14.29
CA TYR A 214 12.30 16.22 14.28
C TYR A 214 13.68 16.82 14.18
N LYS A 215 13.82 18.11 13.82
CA LYS A 215 15.07 18.82 13.80
C LYS A 215 14.88 20.23 14.33
N SER A 216 15.72 20.63 15.30
CA SER A 216 15.73 22.01 15.80
C SER A 216 16.15 22.98 14.69
N THR A 217 15.43 24.08 14.58
CA THR A 217 15.79 25.24 13.73
C THR A 217 16.31 26.40 14.55
N ALA A 218 16.41 26.24 15.89
CA ALA A 218 16.94 27.27 16.80
C ALA A 218 18.44 27.47 16.55
N LYS A 219 18.91 28.69 16.81
CA LYS A 219 20.34 28.94 16.88
C LYS A 219 20.89 28.25 18.13
N PRO A 220 22.13 27.72 18.06
CA PRO A 220 22.75 27.12 19.25
C PRO A 220 22.89 28.17 20.37
N THR A 221 22.72 27.72 21.59
CA THR A 221 23.01 28.51 22.77
C THR A 221 24.53 28.61 22.94
N ILE A 222 25.01 29.58 23.74
CA ILE A 222 26.45 29.76 24.01
C ILE A 222 27.05 28.46 24.58
N GLU A 223 26.30 27.72 25.43
CA GLU A 223 26.74 26.45 26.00
C GLU A 223 26.84 25.35 24.95
N GLU A 224 25.90 25.30 24.01
CA GLU A 224 25.90 24.35 22.88
C GLU A 224 27.06 24.66 21.92
N GLU A 225 27.32 25.93 21.60
CA GLU A 225 28.46 26.36 20.78
C GLU A 225 29.79 25.96 21.44
N LEU A 226 29.94 26.22 22.73
CA LEU A 226 31.16 25.88 23.50
C LEU A 226 31.36 24.37 23.61
N SER A 227 30.28 23.61 23.66
CA SER A 227 30.32 22.12 23.71
C SER A 227 30.37 21.46 22.33
N GLY A 228 30.31 22.22 21.24
CA GLY A 228 30.27 21.71 19.87
C GLY A 228 29.04 20.86 19.56
N ARG A 229 27.93 21.12 20.25
CA ARG A 229 26.68 20.36 20.07
C ARG A 229 25.68 21.17 19.25
N ASP A 230 25.09 20.53 18.25
CA ASP A 230 23.98 21.14 17.53
C ASP A 230 22.70 21.17 18.41
N PRO A 231 21.87 22.22 18.29
CA PRO A 231 20.60 22.28 19.00
C PRO A 231 19.69 21.12 18.58
N GLN A 232 19.17 20.41 19.56
CA GLN A 232 18.31 19.25 19.36
C GLN A 232 16.83 19.61 19.55
N SER A 233 15.95 19.02 18.73
CA SER A 233 14.53 19.05 19.01
C SER A 233 14.24 18.20 20.25
N GLN A 234 13.06 18.40 20.85
CA GLN A 234 12.62 17.60 22.00
C GLN A 234 12.59 16.09 21.68
N PHE A 235 12.18 15.75 20.46
CA PHE A 235 12.14 14.37 20.01
C PHE A 235 13.55 13.79 19.83
N GLU A 236 14.47 14.56 19.22
CA GLU A 236 15.88 14.13 19.10
C GLU A 236 16.54 13.90 20.45
N ARG A 237 16.29 14.80 21.41
CA ARG A 237 16.80 14.63 22.78
C ARG A 237 16.30 13.33 23.42
N ALA A 238 15.00 13.07 23.31
CA ALA A 238 14.41 11.82 23.83
C ALA A 238 15.03 10.59 23.18
N LEU A 239 15.26 10.61 21.86
CA LEU A 239 15.93 9.52 21.15
C LEU A 239 17.38 9.34 21.61
N SER A 240 18.09 10.43 21.87
CA SER A 240 19.47 10.41 22.40
C SER A 240 19.53 9.81 23.79
N GLU A 241 18.60 10.17 24.69
CA GLU A 241 18.45 9.57 26.02
C GLU A 241 18.21 8.04 25.94
N LEU A 242 17.44 7.58 24.94
CA LEU A 242 17.21 6.18 24.67
C LEU A 242 18.36 5.52 23.89
N THR A 243 19.44 6.23 23.61
CA THR A 243 20.57 5.78 22.79
C THR A 243 20.16 5.26 21.40
N VAL A 244 19.11 5.84 20.83
CA VAL A 244 18.66 5.57 19.46
C VAL A 244 19.29 6.62 18.53
N LYS A 245 20.04 6.14 17.53
CA LYS A 245 20.73 7.03 16.59
C LYS A 245 19.71 7.73 15.65
N VAL A 246 19.77 9.05 15.58
CA VAL A 246 18.96 9.82 14.62
C VAL A 246 19.74 9.99 13.31
N ARG A 247 19.06 9.77 12.19
CA ARG A 247 19.56 10.07 10.85
C ARG A 247 18.57 10.97 10.13
N HIS A 248 19.03 12.10 9.62
CA HIS A 248 18.17 12.99 8.83
C HIS A 248 18.28 12.70 7.34
N ALA A 249 17.14 12.76 6.65
CA ALA A 249 17.07 12.60 5.21
C ALA A 249 17.76 13.78 4.53
N GLY A 250 18.83 13.51 3.79
CA GLY A 250 19.49 14.49 2.93
C GLY A 250 18.73 14.78 1.63
N SER A 251 17.82 13.89 1.25
CA SER A 251 17.00 14.03 0.03
C SER A 251 15.67 13.31 0.17
N PRO A 252 14.61 13.72 -0.56
CA PRO A 252 13.32 13.02 -0.58
C PRO A 252 13.45 11.56 -1.01
N GLN A 253 14.40 11.24 -1.91
CA GLN A 253 14.61 9.87 -2.41
C GLN A 253 15.03 8.91 -1.28
N ALA A 254 15.70 9.41 -0.27
CA ALA A 254 16.20 8.62 0.85
C ALA A 254 15.05 8.00 1.69
N LYS A 255 13.85 8.61 1.70
CA LYS A 255 12.63 8.13 2.36
C LYS A 255 11.67 7.38 1.42
N GLY A 256 12.12 6.92 0.27
CA GLY A 256 11.27 6.30 -0.76
C GLY A 256 10.50 5.04 -0.33
N ARG A 257 10.85 4.38 0.79
CA ARG A 257 10.09 3.24 1.33
C ARG A 257 8.82 3.71 2.03
N ILE A 258 8.94 4.70 2.92
CA ILE A 258 7.77 5.23 3.63
C ILE A 258 6.82 5.99 2.69
N GLU A 259 7.35 6.69 1.66
CA GLU A 259 6.50 7.30 0.62
C GLU A 259 5.68 6.27 -0.17
N ARG A 260 6.27 5.10 -0.45
CA ARG A 260 5.54 3.99 -1.09
C ARG A 260 4.49 3.38 -0.17
N LEU A 261 4.80 3.29 1.12
CA LEU A 261 3.85 2.86 2.13
C LEU A 261 2.63 3.78 2.16
N PHE A 262 2.84 5.09 2.24
CA PHE A 262 1.73 6.05 2.25
C PHE A 262 0.86 5.94 1.00
N ARG A 263 1.45 5.79 -0.17
CA ARG A 263 0.66 5.56 -1.40
C ARG A 263 -0.16 4.27 -1.34
N THR A 264 0.40 3.23 -0.75
CA THR A 264 -0.32 1.96 -0.55
C THR A 264 -1.47 2.14 0.44
N PHE A 265 -1.25 2.86 1.53
CA PHE A 265 -2.29 3.13 2.52
C PHE A 265 -3.38 4.07 1.99
N GLN A 266 -3.00 5.13 1.27
CA GLN A 266 -3.95 6.03 0.61
C GLN A 266 -4.83 5.31 -0.41
N ASP A 267 -4.32 4.28 -1.07
CA ASP A 267 -5.13 3.46 -1.98
C ASP A 267 -5.92 2.37 -1.25
N ARG A 268 -5.34 1.66 -0.28
CA ARG A 268 -5.94 0.47 0.35
C ARG A 268 -6.60 0.73 1.69
N LEU A 269 -5.90 1.36 2.64
CA LEU A 269 -6.41 1.60 3.99
C LEU A 269 -7.65 2.51 3.97
N VAL A 270 -7.63 3.57 3.18
CA VAL A 270 -8.77 4.49 3.01
C VAL A 270 -10.02 3.74 2.55
N LYS A 271 -9.87 2.87 1.55
CA LYS A 271 -10.96 2.09 0.98
C LYS A 271 -11.44 0.99 1.92
N ASP A 272 -10.52 0.34 2.67
CA ASP A 272 -10.89 -0.65 3.68
C ASP A 272 -11.66 0.00 4.83
N MET A 273 -11.22 1.16 5.32
CA MET A 273 -11.97 1.94 6.32
C MET A 273 -13.34 2.38 5.81
N ARG A 274 -13.46 2.68 4.50
CA ARG A 274 -14.77 2.98 3.88
C ARG A 274 -15.70 1.77 3.92
N LEU A 275 -15.19 0.59 3.59
CA LEU A 275 -15.97 -0.65 3.62
C LEU A 275 -16.46 -1.03 5.02
N GLU A 276 -15.69 -0.68 6.06
CA GLU A 276 -16.04 -0.89 7.46
C GLU A 276 -16.83 0.27 8.07
N GLY A 277 -17.15 1.32 7.28
CA GLY A 277 -17.94 2.46 7.75
C GLY A 277 -17.23 3.36 8.76
N ILE A 278 -15.92 3.27 8.86
CA ILE A 278 -15.08 4.01 9.83
C ILE A 278 -15.05 5.49 9.48
N LYS A 279 -15.30 6.34 10.51
CA LYS A 279 -15.39 7.80 10.37
C LYS A 279 -14.55 8.56 11.40
N THR A 280 -14.10 7.90 12.45
CA THR A 280 -13.35 8.52 13.54
C THR A 280 -11.94 7.95 13.65
N LYS A 281 -11.04 8.75 14.18
CA LYS A 281 -9.64 8.36 14.45
C LYS A 281 -9.56 7.17 15.43
N GLU A 282 -10.43 7.13 16.43
CA GLU A 282 -10.49 6.09 17.44
C GLU A 282 -10.90 4.74 16.83
N GLU A 283 -11.91 4.76 15.96
CA GLU A 283 -12.32 3.58 15.20
C GLU A 283 -11.22 3.10 14.24
N ALA A 284 -10.57 4.05 13.54
CA ALA A 284 -9.47 3.76 12.64
C ALA A 284 -8.28 3.12 13.38
N ASN A 285 -7.93 3.63 14.56
CA ASN A 285 -6.87 3.05 15.39
C ASN A 285 -7.25 1.64 15.87
N ARG A 286 -8.48 1.42 16.30
CA ARG A 286 -8.95 0.07 16.64
C ARG A 286 -8.90 -0.88 15.45
N PHE A 287 -9.31 -0.43 14.27
CA PHE A 287 -9.25 -1.22 13.04
C PHE A 287 -7.81 -1.62 12.67
N ILE A 288 -6.87 -0.68 12.78
CA ILE A 288 -5.44 -0.91 12.55
C ILE A 288 -4.90 -1.95 13.52
N ASP A 289 -5.20 -1.79 14.81
CA ASP A 289 -4.71 -2.66 15.89
C ASP A 289 -5.37 -4.07 15.83
N ASN A 290 -6.63 -4.16 15.42
CA ASN A 290 -7.43 -5.40 15.32
C ASN A 290 -7.10 -6.29 14.11
N GLY A 291 -5.92 -6.10 13.50
CA GLY A 291 -5.39 -7.05 12.52
C GLY A 291 -5.13 -6.49 11.13
N TYR A 292 -5.51 -5.24 10.81
CA TYR A 292 -5.19 -4.64 9.53
C TYR A 292 -3.68 -4.62 9.28
N LEU A 293 -2.88 -4.13 10.25
CA LEU A 293 -1.43 -4.12 10.13
C LEU A 293 -0.82 -5.53 10.06
N LYS A 294 -1.40 -6.49 10.75
CA LYS A 294 -0.96 -7.88 10.68
C LYS A 294 -1.11 -8.42 9.26
N LYS A 295 -2.32 -8.29 8.66
CA LYS A 295 -2.58 -8.69 7.27
C LYS A 295 -1.69 -7.94 6.28
N HIS A 296 -1.48 -6.63 6.51
CA HIS A 296 -0.60 -5.83 5.66
C HIS A 296 0.83 -6.35 5.70
N ASN A 297 1.36 -6.58 6.89
CA ASN A 297 2.71 -7.07 7.08
C ASN A 297 2.89 -8.48 6.49
N GLU A 298 1.97 -9.40 6.72
CA GLU A 298 1.99 -10.75 6.12
C GLU A 298 2.05 -10.69 4.58
N LYS A 299 1.40 -9.69 3.98
CA LYS A 299 1.34 -9.56 2.52
C LYS A 299 2.53 -8.85 1.89
N PHE A 300 3.14 -7.88 2.57
CA PHE A 300 4.08 -6.93 1.98
C PHE A 300 5.48 -6.94 2.62
N CYS A 301 5.67 -7.62 3.74
CA CYS A 301 7.00 -7.79 4.31
C CYS A 301 7.84 -8.76 3.48
N ASN A 302 9.15 -8.58 3.62
CA ASN A 302 10.15 -9.51 3.09
C ASN A 302 10.96 -10.06 4.27
N ASP A 303 11.57 -11.21 4.07
CA ASP A 303 12.53 -11.72 5.03
C ASP A 303 13.76 -10.83 5.07
N PRO A 304 14.36 -10.59 6.25
CA PRO A 304 15.59 -9.84 6.37
C PRO A 304 16.77 -10.64 5.78
N ALA A 305 17.80 -9.95 5.31
CA ALA A 305 19.00 -10.61 4.78
C ALA A 305 19.74 -11.44 5.86
N LYS A 306 19.63 -11.02 7.12
CA LYS A 306 20.16 -11.72 8.29
C LYS A 306 19.08 -11.84 9.37
N GLU A 307 18.96 -12.98 10.00
CA GLU A 307 17.87 -13.33 10.92
C GLU A 307 17.88 -12.54 12.24
N ALA A 308 19.04 -12.01 12.66
CA ALA A 308 19.16 -11.33 13.95
C ALA A 308 18.25 -10.08 14.02
N ASP A 309 17.42 -10.02 15.05
CA ASP A 309 16.63 -8.84 15.40
C ASP A 309 17.49 -7.91 16.28
N LEU A 310 17.76 -6.72 15.79
CA LEU A 310 18.58 -5.72 16.46
C LEU A 310 17.76 -4.71 17.29
N HIS A 311 16.47 -4.96 17.48
CA HIS A 311 15.71 -4.22 18.47
C HIS A 311 16.22 -4.55 19.87
N ARG A 312 16.51 -3.53 20.64
CA ARG A 312 16.87 -3.68 22.03
C ARG A 312 15.60 -3.83 22.89
N PRO A 313 15.60 -4.68 23.91
CA PRO A 313 14.46 -4.81 24.80
C PRO A 313 14.13 -3.45 25.45
N ASN A 314 12.85 -3.22 25.72
CA ASN A 314 12.43 -2.08 26.48
C ASN A 314 13.03 -2.14 27.90
N PRO A 315 13.81 -1.15 28.34
CA PRO A 315 14.42 -1.17 29.66
C PRO A 315 13.35 -1.14 30.77
N GLY A 316 12.99 -2.31 31.25
CA GLY A 316 12.15 -2.58 32.40
C GLY A 316 10.93 -1.68 32.63
N GLY A 317 9.75 -2.19 32.41
CA GLY A 317 8.50 -1.62 32.94
C GLY A 317 8.03 -0.28 32.37
N GLY A 318 8.43 0.17 31.21
CA GLY A 318 7.91 1.38 30.58
C GLY A 318 8.30 2.71 31.26
N PHE A 319 8.93 2.65 32.44
CA PHE A 319 9.23 3.85 33.23
C PHE A 319 10.40 4.66 32.64
N GLY A 320 11.47 3.98 32.19
CA GLY A 320 12.63 4.64 31.57
C GLY A 320 12.27 5.33 30.25
N VAL A 321 11.54 4.62 29.38
CA VAL A 321 11.08 5.15 28.08
C VAL A 321 10.08 6.28 28.29
N ARG A 322 9.16 6.15 29.23
CA ARG A 322 8.22 7.21 29.60
C ARG A 322 8.93 8.44 30.13
N ARG A 323 9.97 8.28 30.93
CA ARG A 323 10.76 9.39 31.45
C ARG A 323 11.49 10.13 30.33
N ALA A 324 12.16 9.43 29.44
CA ALA A 324 12.88 10.01 28.31
C ALA A 324 11.92 10.76 27.37
N LEU A 325 10.80 10.13 26.97
CA LEU A 325 9.81 10.74 26.09
C LEU A 325 8.95 11.80 26.78
N GLY A 326 8.80 11.74 28.11
CA GLY A 326 8.04 12.70 28.92
C GLY A 326 8.85 13.89 29.41
N SER A 327 10.18 13.78 29.56
CA SER A 327 11.03 14.84 30.12
C SER A 327 11.09 16.11 29.28
N GLY A 328 10.80 16.00 27.99
CA GLY A 328 10.75 17.12 27.05
C GLY A 328 9.53 18.02 27.14
N LEU A 329 8.47 17.52 27.77
CA LEU A 329 7.18 18.20 27.82
C LEU A 329 6.76 18.28 29.26
N HIS A 330 6.97 18.74 30.26
CA HIS A 330 6.34 18.70 31.58
C HIS A 330 4.87 18.19 31.58
N ILE A 331 4.67 17.07 30.89
CA ILE A 331 3.36 16.42 30.76
C ILE A 331 3.38 15.19 31.65
N THR A 332 2.79 15.30 32.83
CA THR A 332 2.48 14.15 33.66
C THR A 332 1.32 13.41 33.00
N LEU A 333 1.61 12.33 32.27
CA LEU A 333 0.59 11.42 31.75
C LEU A 333 0.01 10.60 32.91
N PHE A 334 -1.11 11.06 33.48
CA PHE A 334 -1.95 10.23 34.33
C PHE A 334 -2.79 9.30 33.47
N ARG A 335 -2.47 8.02 33.50
CA ARG A 335 -3.35 6.98 32.96
C ARG A 335 -4.45 6.70 33.95
N ILE A 336 -5.58 7.37 33.83
CA ILE A 336 -6.83 6.88 34.40
C ILE A 336 -7.38 5.81 33.48
N LYS A 337 -7.88 4.74 34.02
CA LYS A 337 -8.19 3.43 33.43
C LYS A 337 -9.07 3.45 32.15
N TYR A 338 -9.63 4.58 31.75
CA TYR A 338 -10.57 4.69 30.62
C TYR A 338 -10.52 6.00 29.81
N SER A 339 -9.58 6.93 30.06
CA SER A 339 -9.49 8.15 29.25
C SER A 339 -8.11 8.78 29.40
N LEU A 340 -7.52 9.22 28.28
CA LEU A 340 -6.41 10.16 28.29
C LEU A 340 -6.95 11.53 28.70
N VAL A 341 -6.87 11.85 29.97
CA VAL A 341 -7.15 13.21 30.43
C VAL A 341 -5.82 13.97 30.46
N PHE A 342 -5.70 14.96 29.62
CA PHE A 342 -4.64 15.95 29.71
C PHE A 342 -4.84 16.78 30.97
N LEU A 343 -4.00 16.60 31.94
CA LEU A 343 -3.89 17.53 33.04
C LEU A 343 -2.71 18.45 32.85
N LYS A 344 -3.06 19.66 32.51
CA LYS A 344 -2.33 20.93 32.61
C LYS A 344 -0.82 20.92 32.40
N CYS A 345 -0.43 21.61 31.37
CA CYS A 345 0.89 22.23 31.24
C CYS A 345 1.18 23.00 32.53
N ALA A 346 2.11 22.54 33.35
CA ALA A 346 2.59 23.26 34.50
C ALA A 346 3.50 24.40 34.05
N MET A 347 2.93 25.40 33.37
CA MET A 347 3.47 26.72 33.26
C MET A 347 2.80 27.63 34.30
N CYS A 348 2.85 27.25 35.55
CA CYS A 348 2.69 28.18 36.65
C CYS A 348 3.96 28.08 37.47
N ARG A 349 4.83 29.05 37.33
CA ARG A 349 5.81 29.35 38.39
C ARG A 349 5.09 29.37 39.73
N PRO A 350 5.65 28.82 40.79
CA PRO A 350 5.08 29.04 42.12
C PRO A 350 5.09 30.55 42.37
N ALA A 351 3.94 31.12 42.57
CA ALA A 351 3.81 32.48 43.08
C ALA A 351 4.60 32.61 44.37
N PRO A 352 5.28 33.71 44.61
CA PRO A 352 5.97 33.94 45.87
C PRO A 352 4.95 33.88 47.00
N ARG A 353 5.31 33.19 48.08
CA ARG A 353 4.56 33.12 49.35
C ARG A 353 4.46 34.49 49.94
N THR A 354 3.43 35.26 49.61
CA THR A 354 2.95 36.42 50.39
C THR A 354 1.55 36.71 49.92
N CYS A 355 0.59 36.13 50.64
CA CYS A 355 -0.76 36.58 50.89
C CYS A 355 -1.58 35.41 51.48
N ALA A 356 -1.16 35.02 52.66
CA ALA A 356 -2.04 34.27 53.57
C ALA A 356 -2.10 35.12 54.82
N GLU A 357 -2.96 36.11 54.79
CA GLU A 357 -3.51 36.80 55.94
C GLU A 357 -4.57 37.77 55.44
N HIS A 358 -5.77 37.61 55.88
CA HIS A 358 -7.01 38.35 55.70
C HIS A 358 -8.03 37.70 54.74
N TYR A 359 -8.78 36.79 55.32
CA TYR A 359 -10.25 36.72 55.19
C TYR A 359 -10.75 35.66 56.14
N SER A 360 -10.82 36.06 57.44
CA SER A 360 -11.83 35.56 58.38
C SER A 360 -12.81 36.70 58.61
N LEU A 361 -14.08 36.36 58.63
CA LEU A 361 -15.24 37.19 59.00
C LEU A 361 -15.85 38.04 57.87
N ILE A 362 -16.83 37.57 57.20
CA ILE A 362 -18.31 37.72 57.40
C ILE A 362 -19.01 36.75 56.48
#